data_1a66eaa90d5024ee7fabe9acea91d8c8
#
_entry.id   1a66eaa90d5024ee7fabe9acea91d8c8
#
_cell.length_a   1.000
_cell.length_b   1.000
_cell.length_c   1.000
_cell.angle_alpha   90.00
_cell.angle_beta   90.00
_cell.angle_gamma   90.00
#
_symmetry.space_group_name_H-M   'P 1'
#
loop_
_entity.id
_entity.type
_entity.pdbx_description
1 polymer ?
#
loop_
_entity_poly.entity_id
_entity_poly.type
_entity_poly.pdbx_seq_one_letter_code
_entity_poly.pdbx_strand_id
1 'polypeptide(L)'
;MSTEAISVKPAVLMTIIGESVLKDRLIKLLRSKGVTGYTINDVLGEGGHGRRMGDIVGYNTNIEMKTVVSSEVSDEIFQTLVEMENSHALIAFRHDVEMLNN
;
A
#
# COMPACT_ATOMS: atom_id res chain seq x y z
N MET A 1 -38.39 -16.49 -6.72
CA MET A 1 -37.00 -16.09 -6.93
C MET A 1 -36.29 -16.02 -5.61
N SER A 2 -35.23 -16.71 -5.52
CA SER A 2 -34.43 -16.58 -4.31
C SER A 2 -33.51 -15.39 -4.47
N THR A 3 -33.47 -14.56 -3.46
CA THR A 3 -32.44 -13.57 -3.30
C THR A 3 -31.30 -14.21 -2.55
N GLU A 4 -30.25 -14.50 -3.25
CA GLU A 4 -29.08 -15.01 -2.58
C GLU A 4 -28.34 -13.86 -1.92
N ALA A 5 -27.95 -14.06 -0.69
CA ALA A 5 -27.12 -13.10 -0.02
C ALA A 5 -25.79 -12.99 -0.72
N ILE A 6 -25.29 -11.77 -0.90
CA ILE A 6 -23.96 -11.55 -1.42
C ILE A 6 -22.97 -12.13 -0.41
N SER A 7 -22.06 -12.98 -0.91
CA SER A 7 -21.04 -13.56 -0.05
C SER A 7 -19.82 -12.63 -0.04
N VAL A 8 -19.64 -11.97 1.07
CA VAL A 8 -18.50 -11.05 1.27
C VAL A 8 -17.82 -11.38 2.59
N LYS A 9 -16.59 -10.96 2.71
CA LYS A 9 -15.85 -11.07 3.96
C LYS A 9 -15.18 -9.73 4.27
N PRO A 10 -14.96 -9.45 5.55
CA PRO A 10 -14.22 -8.24 5.92
C PRO A 10 -12.76 -8.34 5.50
N ALA A 11 -12.21 -7.22 5.12
CA ALA A 11 -10.80 -7.12 4.76
C ALA A 11 -10.34 -5.68 4.98
N VAL A 12 -9.06 -5.44 4.74
CA VAL A 12 -8.47 -4.11 4.88
C VAL A 12 -7.81 -3.75 3.56
N LEU A 13 -8.19 -2.59 3.03
CA LEU A 13 -7.49 -2.02 1.87
C LEU A 13 -6.37 -1.13 2.40
N MET A 14 -5.15 -1.47 2.03
CA MET A 14 -3.98 -0.66 2.35
C MET A 14 -3.55 0.13 1.12
N THR A 15 -3.19 1.39 1.35
CA THR A 15 -2.62 2.24 0.32
C THR A 15 -1.28 2.76 0.82
N ILE A 16 -0.25 2.58 0.02
CA ILE A 16 1.10 3.01 0.35
C ILE A 16 1.59 3.89 -0.79
N ILE A 17 1.96 5.12 -0.48
CA ILE A 17 2.48 6.06 -1.47
C ILE A 17 3.88 6.43 -1.03
N GLY A 18 4.83 6.30 -1.92
CA GLY A 18 6.21 6.61 -1.61
C GLY A 18 7.07 6.78 -2.84
N GLU A 19 8.34 7.02 -2.62
CA GLU A 19 9.29 7.18 -3.72
C GLU A 19 9.40 5.90 -4.53
N SER A 20 9.52 6.04 -5.85
CA SER A 20 9.61 4.89 -6.75
C SER A 20 10.78 3.97 -6.44
N VAL A 21 11.84 4.50 -5.84
CA VAL A 21 12.99 3.71 -5.44
C VAL A 21 12.63 2.62 -4.42
N LEU A 22 11.52 2.80 -3.69
CA LEU A 22 11.06 1.85 -2.70
C LEU A 22 10.27 0.69 -3.30
N LYS A 23 9.96 0.72 -4.59
CA LYS A 23 9.07 -0.26 -5.21
C LYS A 23 9.44 -1.70 -4.90
N ASP A 24 10.69 -2.07 -5.17
CA ASP A 24 11.12 -3.45 -4.99
C ASP A 24 11.10 -3.87 -3.51
N ARG A 25 11.46 -2.96 -2.62
CA ARG A 25 11.42 -3.23 -1.18
C ARG A 25 9.98 -3.43 -0.69
N LEU A 26 9.05 -2.63 -1.20
CA LEU A 26 7.64 -2.77 -0.85
C LEU A 26 7.07 -4.09 -1.37
N ILE A 27 7.42 -4.48 -2.59
CA ILE A 27 6.99 -5.77 -3.12
C ILE A 27 7.53 -6.92 -2.26
N LYS A 28 8.80 -6.87 -1.88
CA LYS A 28 9.39 -7.88 -1.01
C LYS A 28 8.70 -7.92 0.35
N LEU A 29 8.37 -6.76 0.90
CA LEU A 29 7.65 -6.68 2.15
C LEU A 29 6.31 -7.40 2.06
N LEU A 30 5.52 -7.09 1.04
CA LEU A 30 4.22 -7.74 0.87
C LEU A 30 4.36 -9.25 0.73
N ARG A 31 5.31 -9.69 -0.08
CA ARG A 31 5.55 -11.13 -0.27
C ARG A 31 5.97 -11.81 1.03
N SER A 32 6.77 -11.15 1.84
CA SER A 32 7.22 -11.71 3.11
C SER A 32 6.06 -11.92 4.10
N LYS A 33 4.96 -11.23 3.90
CA LYS A 33 3.75 -11.37 4.73
C LYS A 33 2.70 -12.26 4.07
N GLY A 34 3.06 -12.93 3.00
CA GLY A 34 2.15 -13.84 2.31
C GLY A 34 1.20 -13.17 1.34
N VAL A 35 1.38 -11.89 1.07
CA VAL A 35 0.53 -11.15 0.12
C VAL A 35 0.94 -11.50 -1.29
N THR A 36 -0.03 -11.90 -2.11
CA THR A 36 0.22 -12.28 -3.49
C THR A 36 -0.40 -11.32 -4.50
N GLY A 37 -1.35 -10.50 -4.06
CA GLY A 37 -2.06 -9.58 -4.97
C GLY A 37 -1.88 -8.13 -4.57
N TYR A 38 -1.50 -7.29 -5.53
CA TYR A 38 -1.36 -5.86 -5.33
C TYR A 38 -1.41 -5.15 -6.68
N THR A 39 -1.69 -3.86 -6.62
CA THR A 39 -1.59 -3.01 -7.81
C THR A 39 -0.61 -1.88 -7.52
N ILE A 40 0.11 -1.45 -8.55
CA ILE A 40 1.05 -0.34 -8.43
C ILE A 40 0.80 0.61 -9.59
N ASN A 41 0.74 1.89 -9.28
CA ASN A 41 0.62 2.96 -10.26
C ASN A 41 1.70 4.00 -10.03
N ASP A 42 2.21 4.56 -11.09
CA ASP A 42 3.05 5.75 -10.99
C ASP A 42 2.16 6.95 -10.72
N VAL A 43 2.57 7.78 -9.78
CA VAL A 43 1.75 8.94 -9.37
C VAL A 43 2.63 10.17 -9.23
N LEU A 44 2.00 11.33 -9.37
CA LEU A 44 2.64 12.62 -9.10
C LEU A 44 2.05 13.19 -7.82
N GLY A 45 2.89 13.82 -7.01
CA GLY A 45 2.39 14.43 -5.80
C GLY A 45 3.47 15.16 -5.04
N GLU A 46 3.05 15.97 -4.09
CA GLU A 46 3.93 16.63 -3.13
C GLU A 46 3.51 16.23 -1.75
N GLY A 47 4.48 15.89 -0.93
CA GLY A 47 4.24 15.56 0.46
C GLY A 47 4.70 16.66 1.39
N GLY A 48 4.30 16.57 2.65
CA GLY A 48 4.70 17.51 3.67
C GLY A 48 6.15 17.39 4.11
N HIS A 49 6.89 16.46 3.56
CA HIS A 49 8.28 16.20 3.94
C HIS A 49 9.30 16.92 3.05
N GLY A 50 8.84 17.78 2.15
CA GLY A 50 9.73 18.50 1.25
C GLY A 50 10.22 17.65 0.08
N ARG A 51 11.31 18.09 -0.53
CA ARG A 51 11.85 17.40 -1.70
C ARG A 51 12.42 16.05 -1.37
N ARG A 52 12.27 15.13 -2.31
CA ARG A 52 12.79 13.78 -2.22
C ARG A 52 13.69 13.49 -3.42
N MET A 53 14.40 12.37 -3.34
CA MET A 53 15.25 11.92 -4.44
C MET A 53 14.47 11.88 -5.75
N GLY A 54 13.22 11.42 -5.72
CA GLY A 54 12.39 11.31 -6.91
C GLY A 54 11.95 12.65 -7.48
N ASP A 55 12.13 13.74 -6.76
CA ASP A 55 11.75 15.09 -7.21
C ASP A 55 12.90 15.82 -7.90
N ILE A 56 14.05 15.23 -7.96
CA ILE A 56 15.23 15.84 -8.59
C ILE A 56 14.97 16.02 -10.07
N VAL A 57 15.46 17.13 -10.62
CA VAL A 57 15.32 17.52 -12.03
C VAL A 57 13.86 17.56 -12.52
N GLY A 58 12.94 17.90 -11.62
CA GLY A 58 11.55 18.09 -11.99
C GLY A 58 10.74 16.81 -12.11
N TYR A 59 11.26 15.68 -11.67
CA TYR A 59 10.52 14.44 -11.65
C TYR A 59 9.91 14.18 -10.29
N ASN A 60 8.64 13.81 -10.30
CA ASN A 60 7.95 13.30 -9.12
C ASN A 60 7.80 11.80 -9.30
N THR A 61 8.86 11.06 -9.03
CA THR A 61 8.87 9.62 -9.24
C THR A 61 8.37 8.92 -7.98
N ASN A 62 7.06 8.89 -7.85
CA ASN A 62 6.39 8.22 -6.75
C ASN A 62 5.52 7.10 -7.28
N ILE A 63 5.23 6.14 -6.42
CA ILE A 63 4.28 5.06 -6.72
C ILE A 63 3.18 5.04 -5.68
N GLU A 64 2.04 4.54 -6.09
CA GLU A 64 0.94 4.19 -5.20
C GLU A 64 0.74 2.69 -5.30
N MET A 65 0.80 2.01 -4.17
CA MET A 65 0.59 0.58 -4.09
C MET A 65 -0.67 0.32 -3.27
N LYS A 66 -1.54 -0.54 -3.79
CA LYS A 66 -2.75 -0.95 -3.10
C LYS A 66 -2.81 -2.45 -2.97
N THR A 67 -3.26 -2.92 -1.83
CA THR A 67 -3.46 -4.34 -1.59
C THR A 67 -4.60 -4.54 -0.60
N VAL A 68 -5.32 -5.64 -0.75
CA VAL A 68 -6.40 -6.00 0.17
C VAL A 68 -5.93 -7.22 0.96
N VAL A 69 -5.90 -7.07 2.28
CA VAL A 69 -5.33 -8.08 3.18
C VAL A 69 -6.19 -8.23 4.42
N SER A 70 -5.85 -9.20 5.26
CA SER A 70 -6.51 -9.32 6.58
C SER A 70 -6.05 -8.20 7.52
N SER A 71 -6.82 -7.98 8.58
CA SER A 71 -6.45 -7.01 9.59
C SER A 71 -5.08 -7.32 10.20
N GLU A 72 -4.82 -8.58 10.51
CA GLU A 72 -3.55 -9.01 11.10
C GLU A 72 -2.38 -8.73 10.17
N VAL A 73 -2.53 -9.05 8.90
CA VAL A 73 -1.45 -8.81 7.92
C VAL A 73 -1.22 -7.32 7.76
N SER A 74 -2.28 -6.51 7.76
CA SER A 74 -2.12 -5.07 7.66
C SER A 74 -1.34 -4.48 8.84
N ASP A 75 -1.56 -5.01 10.05
CA ASP A 75 -0.79 -4.58 11.23
C ASP A 75 0.69 -4.90 11.07
N GLU A 76 1.02 -6.10 10.59
CA GLU A 76 2.41 -6.49 10.37
C GLU A 76 3.08 -5.61 9.32
N ILE A 77 2.36 -5.29 8.26
CA ILE A 77 2.89 -4.40 7.21
C ILE A 77 3.16 -3.01 7.78
N PHE A 78 2.21 -2.47 8.54
CA PHE A 78 2.39 -1.15 9.16
C PHE A 78 3.61 -1.11 10.08
N GLN A 79 3.85 -2.16 10.86
CA GLN A 79 5.01 -2.18 11.76
C GLN A 79 6.32 -2.07 10.98
N THR A 80 6.42 -2.75 9.85
CA THR A 80 7.62 -2.66 9.01
C THR A 80 7.72 -1.29 8.33
N LEU A 81 6.59 -0.72 7.90
CA LEU A 81 6.59 0.59 7.26
C LEU A 81 7.05 1.71 8.20
N VAL A 82 6.76 1.60 9.48
CA VAL A 82 7.24 2.58 10.46
C VAL A 82 8.76 2.68 10.42
N GLU A 83 9.44 1.54 10.30
CA GLU A 83 10.90 1.54 10.21
C GLU A 83 11.40 2.16 8.90
N MET A 84 10.69 1.90 7.80
CA MET A 84 11.05 2.47 6.50
C MET A 84 10.85 3.98 6.46
N GLU A 85 9.82 4.47 7.13
CA GLU A 85 9.48 5.89 7.17
C GLU A 85 10.62 6.72 7.77
N ASN A 86 11.42 6.15 8.65
CA ASN A 86 12.54 6.85 9.27
C ASN A 86 13.61 7.27 8.26
N SER A 87 13.71 6.59 7.14
CA SER A 87 14.74 6.87 6.14
C SER A 87 14.18 7.32 4.80
N HIS A 88 12.89 7.16 4.57
CA HIS A 88 12.26 7.47 3.29
C HIS A 88 10.90 8.13 3.50
N ALA A 89 10.54 9.02 2.59
CA ALA A 89 9.20 9.60 2.61
C ALA A 89 8.21 8.56 2.11
N LEU A 90 7.22 8.26 2.93
CA LEU A 90 6.10 7.46 2.50
C LEU A 90 4.87 7.80 3.33
N ILE A 91 3.72 7.57 2.74
CA ILE A 91 2.43 7.70 3.40
C ILE A 91 1.76 6.36 3.28
N ALA A 92 1.23 5.86 4.38
CA ALA A 92 0.48 4.62 4.37
C ALA A 92 -0.78 4.81 5.19
N PHE A 93 -1.88 4.35 4.64
CA PHE A 93 -3.15 4.39 5.36
C PHE A 93 -3.96 3.17 4.98
N ARG A 94 -4.99 2.91 5.76
CA ARG A 94 -5.86 1.76 5.52
C ARG A 94 -7.28 2.08 5.92
N HIS A 95 -8.20 1.33 5.35
CA HIS A 95 -9.59 1.38 5.79
C HIS A 95 -10.24 0.02 5.57
N ASP A 96 -11.28 -0.21 6.36
CA ASP A 96 -12.02 -1.46 6.28
C ASP A 96 -12.84 -1.51 5.01
N VAL A 97 -12.86 -2.68 4.38
CA VAL A 97 -13.64 -2.93 3.18
C VAL A 97 -14.33 -4.28 3.30
N GLU A 98 -15.26 -4.53 2.40
CA GLU A 98 -15.81 -5.86 2.18
C GLU A 98 -15.31 -6.34 0.82
N MET A 99 -14.86 -7.57 0.76
CA MET A 99 -14.41 -8.17 -0.48
C MET A 99 -15.22 -9.42 -0.78
N LEU A 100 -15.26 -9.79 -2.04
CA LEU A 100 -15.93 -11.03 -2.42
C LEU A 100 -15.27 -12.21 -1.72
N ASN A 101 -16.10 -13.09 -1.20
CA ASN A 101 -15.64 -14.28 -0.51
C ASN A 101 -15.57 -15.42 -1.53
N ASN A 102 -14.41 -15.57 -2.14
CA ASN A 102 -14.18 -16.59 -3.17
C ASN A 102 -13.65 -17.87 -2.57
#